data_d5c858233e87a5540ec373e4beab0786
#
_entry.id   d5c858233e87a5540ec373e4beab0786
#
_cell.length_a   1.000
_cell.length_b   1.000
_cell.length_c   1.000
_cell.angle_alpha   90.00
_cell.angle_beta   90.00
_cell.angle_gamma   90.00
#
_symmetry.space_group_name_H-M   'P 1'
#
loop_
_entity.id
_entity.type
_entity.pdbx_description
1 polymer ?
#
loop_
_entity_poly.entity_id
_entity_poly.type
_entity_poly.pdbx_seq_one_letter_code
_entity_poly.pdbx_strand_id
1 'polypeptide(L)'
;MRSRLTAPLFDKLVAGHMPAGLELHGEEAARFAAVDPAHFSERALRDTVRREIGWILNTTQLGALVDLDPLPQVQDSVLNFGVADLSGKAVSHRVVLARARDVRGALRTFEPRLDPQTLTVEPVEGVERENAATFIIHADIRSAVHPVPVRLKTDIEADGGSVAVRE
;
A
#
# COMPACT_ATOMS: atom_id res chain seq x y z
N MET A 1 -16.34 20.23 19.95
CA MET A 1 -14.98 19.62 19.98
C MET A 1 -14.47 19.64 18.56
N ARG A 2 -13.40 20.37 18.23
CA ARG A 2 -12.88 20.38 16.85
C ARG A 2 -12.22 19.03 16.57
N SER A 3 -12.74 18.29 15.61
CA SER A 3 -12.12 17.04 15.17
C SER A 3 -10.74 17.36 14.54
N ARG A 4 -9.69 16.72 15.03
CA ARG A 4 -8.32 16.88 14.54
C ARG A 4 -7.85 15.57 13.91
N LEU A 5 -7.07 15.70 12.85
CA LEU A 5 -6.33 14.56 12.31
C LEU A 5 -5.34 14.06 13.36
N THR A 6 -5.22 12.76 13.52
CA THR A 6 -4.29 12.14 14.48
C THR A 6 -3.40 11.14 13.76
N ALA A 7 -2.12 11.14 14.12
CA ALA A 7 -1.15 10.19 13.59
C ALA A 7 -1.52 8.75 13.98
N PRO A 8 -1.23 7.77 13.11
CA PRO A 8 -1.36 6.35 13.43
C PRO A 8 -0.51 5.93 14.62
N LEU A 9 -0.84 4.76 15.18
CA LEU A 9 -0.12 4.22 16.33
C LEU A 9 1.37 4.00 16.05
N PHE A 10 1.69 3.47 14.86
CA PHE A 10 3.08 3.28 14.43
C PHE A 10 3.88 4.58 14.52
N ASP A 11 3.39 5.66 13.92
CA ASP A 11 4.09 6.95 13.92
C ASP A 11 4.25 7.51 15.33
N LYS A 12 3.26 7.29 16.20
CA LYS A 12 3.35 7.71 17.63
C LYS A 12 4.38 6.92 18.42
N LEU A 13 4.55 5.63 18.10
CA LEU A 13 5.51 4.76 18.77
C LEU A 13 6.95 5.01 18.33
N VAL A 14 7.17 5.32 17.05
CA VAL A 14 8.52 5.53 16.52
C VAL A 14 8.95 6.99 16.53
N ALA A 15 8.03 7.94 16.72
CA ALA A 15 8.34 9.35 16.79
C ALA A 15 9.33 9.62 17.95
N GLY A 16 10.50 10.13 17.61
CA GLY A 16 11.57 10.43 18.58
C GLY A 16 12.39 9.21 19.04
N HIS A 17 12.13 8.03 18.52
CA HIS A 17 12.83 6.79 18.88
C HIS A 17 13.40 6.08 17.64
N MET A 18 14.23 6.76 16.87
CA MET A 18 15.11 6.01 15.95
C MET A 18 16.11 5.21 16.79
N PRO A 19 16.16 3.88 16.70
CA PRO A 19 17.14 3.10 17.42
C PRO A 19 18.54 3.60 17.08
N ALA A 20 19.36 3.86 18.10
CA ALA A 20 20.75 4.23 17.90
C ALA A 20 21.44 3.14 17.06
N GLY A 21 22.02 3.51 15.94
CA GLY A 21 22.70 2.59 15.02
C GLY A 21 21.88 2.09 13.83
N LEU A 22 20.63 2.47 13.68
CA LEU A 22 19.85 2.19 12.47
C LEU A 22 19.91 3.43 11.54
N GLU A 23 21.01 3.55 10.82
CA GLU A 23 21.11 4.55 9.75
C GLU A 23 20.44 4.00 8.49
N LEU A 24 19.17 4.34 8.30
CA LEU A 24 18.45 4.05 7.06
C LEU A 24 18.84 5.11 6.02
N HIS A 25 19.24 4.67 4.84
CA HIS A 25 19.62 5.56 3.74
C HIS A 25 18.70 5.37 2.52
N GLY A 26 18.48 6.45 1.76
CA GLY A 26 17.77 6.41 0.50
C GLY A 26 16.32 5.93 0.60
N GLU A 27 15.96 4.97 -0.23
CA GLU A 27 14.57 4.44 -0.31
C GLU A 27 14.12 3.72 0.97
N GLU A 28 15.03 3.08 1.70
CA GLU A 28 14.71 2.44 2.98
C GLU A 28 14.31 3.47 4.03
N ALA A 29 15.04 4.59 4.11
CA ALA A 29 14.67 5.69 5.00
C ALA A 29 13.28 6.23 4.69
N ALA A 30 12.92 6.34 3.40
CA ALA A 30 11.60 6.79 2.98
C ALA A 30 10.48 5.79 3.35
N ARG A 31 10.77 4.48 3.31
CA ARG A 31 9.80 3.42 3.68
C ARG A 31 9.43 3.44 5.16
N PHE A 32 10.34 3.85 6.02
CA PHE A 32 10.15 3.85 7.48
C PHE A 32 10.09 5.25 8.10
N ALA A 33 10.09 6.30 7.28
CA ALA A 33 9.97 7.67 7.77
C ALA A 33 8.66 7.85 8.54
N ALA A 34 8.78 8.09 9.84
CA ALA A 34 7.65 8.43 10.68
C ALA A 34 7.27 9.91 10.53
N VAL A 35 5.98 10.18 10.53
CA VAL A 35 5.47 11.55 10.50
C VAL A 35 5.42 12.11 11.91
N ASP A 36 5.75 13.40 12.10
CA ASP A 36 5.63 14.07 13.39
C ASP A 36 4.17 14.07 13.88
N PRO A 37 3.87 13.38 15.00
CA PRO A 37 2.51 13.29 15.51
C PRO A 37 1.96 14.64 16.04
N ALA A 38 2.82 15.57 16.40
CA ALA A 38 2.42 16.87 16.92
C ALA A 38 1.84 17.78 15.81
N HIS A 39 2.29 17.61 14.58
CA HIS A 39 1.91 18.42 13.41
C HIS A 39 1.28 17.58 12.30
N PHE A 40 0.39 16.66 12.66
CA PHE A 40 -0.23 15.75 11.71
C PHE A 40 -1.26 16.46 10.82
N SER A 41 -0.87 16.70 9.57
CA SER A 41 -1.66 17.40 8.53
C SER A 41 -2.29 16.40 7.53
N GLU A 42 -3.13 16.89 6.60
CA GLU A 42 -3.63 16.07 5.50
C GLU A 42 -2.51 15.51 4.60
N ARG A 43 -1.46 16.30 4.37
CA ARG A 43 -0.27 15.82 3.66
C ARG A 43 0.36 14.66 4.40
N ALA A 44 0.55 14.80 5.71
CA ALA A 44 1.07 13.74 6.56
C ALA A 44 0.20 12.48 6.52
N LEU A 45 -1.14 12.65 6.47
CA LEU A 45 -2.07 11.55 6.32
C LEU A 45 -1.89 10.83 4.97
N ARG A 46 -1.78 11.57 3.85
CA ARG A 46 -1.50 10.98 2.53
C ARG A 46 -0.16 10.25 2.52
N ASP A 47 0.90 10.87 3.03
CA ASP A 47 2.23 10.27 3.10
C ASP A 47 2.23 8.97 3.91
N THR A 48 1.51 8.94 5.03
CA THR A 48 1.35 7.73 5.85
C THR A 48 0.61 6.63 5.10
N VAL A 49 -0.52 6.94 4.47
CA VAL A 49 -1.29 5.97 3.69
C VAL A 49 -0.47 5.45 2.50
N ARG A 50 0.24 6.34 1.79
CA ARG A 50 1.13 5.95 0.70
C ARG A 50 2.23 4.98 1.17
N ARG A 51 2.86 5.25 2.33
CA ARG A 51 3.87 4.37 2.93
C ARG A 51 3.29 2.99 3.24
N GLU A 52 2.13 2.93 3.87
CA GLU A 52 1.51 1.67 4.29
C GLU A 52 0.96 0.87 3.08
N ILE A 53 0.45 1.54 2.06
CA ILE A 53 0.17 0.91 0.75
C ILE A 53 1.47 0.32 0.16
N GLY A 54 2.58 1.04 0.24
CA GLY A 54 3.89 0.52 -0.18
C GLY A 54 4.28 -0.76 0.57
N TRP A 55 4.00 -0.85 1.86
CA TRP A 55 4.25 -2.07 2.65
C TRP A 55 3.37 -3.24 2.19
N ILE A 56 2.07 -3.00 1.99
CA ILE A 56 1.14 -4.03 1.49
C ILE A 56 1.61 -4.57 0.14
N LEU A 57 1.94 -3.68 -0.80
CA LEU A 57 2.30 -4.06 -2.16
C LEU A 57 3.70 -4.69 -2.28
N ASN A 58 4.59 -4.45 -1.32
CA ASN A 58 5.93 -5.03 -1.26
C ASN A 58 6.02 -6.27 -0.37
N THR A 59 4.89 -6.79 0.12
CA THR A 59 4.85 -8.01 0.94
C THR A 59 4.11 -9.10 0.18
N THR A 60 4.73 -10.29 0.10
CA THR A 60 4.08 -11.46 -0.49
C THR A 60 3.15 -12.11 0.54
N GLN A 61 1.88 -12.27 0.19
CA GLN A 61 0.87 -12.88 1.06
C GLN A 61 1.12 -14.39 1.27
N LEU A 62 0.71 -14.90 2.42
CA LEU A 62 0.83 -16.34 2.76
C LEU A 62 0.09 -17.23 1.75
N GLY A 63 -1.07 -16.80 1.28
CA GLY A 63 -1.88 -17.51 0.29
C GLY A 63 -1.21 -17.71 -1.07
N ALA A 64 -0.07 -17.05 -1.34
CA ALA A 64 0.76 -17.33 -2.52
C ALA A 64 1.53 -18.66 -2.40
N LEU A 65 1.75 -19.15 -1.18
CA LEU A 65 2.55 -20.35 -0.86
C LEU A 65 1.72 -21.49 -0.28
N VAL A 66 0.63 -21.17 0.40
CA VAL A 66 -0.21 -22.12 1.15
C VAL A 66 -1.65 -21.98 0.68
N ASP A 67 -2.33 -23.10 0.46
CA ASP A 67 -3.76 -23.12 0.19
C ASP A 67 -4.54 -22.69 1.46
N LEU A 68 -5.20 -21.55 1.39
CA LEU A 68 -5.99 -20.99 2.48
C LEU A 68 -7.51 -21.20 2.32
N ASP A 69 -7.96 -21.91 1.29
CA ASP A 69 -9.39 -22.19 1.09
C ASP A 69 -10.05 -22.88 2.30
N PRO A 70 -9.37 -23.80 3.01
CA PRO A 70 -9.90 -24.38 4.24
C PRO A 70 -9.90 -23.43 5.45
N LEU A 71 -9.25 -22.28 5.34
CA LEU A 71 -8.97 -21.35 6.45
C LEU A 71 -9.44 -19.93 6.12
N PRO A 72 -10.75 -19.68 5.89
CA PRO A 72 -11.23 -18.37 5.42
C PRO A 72 -10.92 -17.22 6.39
N GLN A 73 -10.83 -17.47 7.68
CA GLN A 73 -10.45 -16.44 8.66
C GLN A 73 -8.98 -16.04 8.56
N VAL A 74 -8.11 -16.91 8.02
CA VAL A 74 -6.70 -16.58 7.78
C VAL A 74 -6.55 -15.72 6.53
N GLN A 75 -7.41 -15.90 5.52
CA GLN A 75 -7.36 -15.13 4.29
C GLN A 75 -7.43 -13.62 4.53
N ASP A 76 -8.30 -13.18 5.45
CA ASP A 76 -8.51 -11.76 5.79
C ASP A 76 -7.71 -11.31 7.04
N SER A 77 -6.85 -12.17 7.59
CA SER A 77 -6.05 -11.85 8.76
C SER A 77 -4.69 -11.25 8.39
N VAL A 78 -4.02 -10.65 9.39
CA VAL A 78 -2.65 -10.13 9.24
C VAL A 78 -1.62 -11.21 8.88
N LEU A 79 -1.94 -12.49 9.05
CA LEU A 79 -1.08 -13.58 8.61
C LEU A 79 -0.99 -13.68 7.08
N ASN A 80 -2.02 -13.21 6.38
CA ASN A 80 -2.07 -13.15 4.93
C ASN A 80 -1.82 -11.73 4.39
N PHE A 81 -1.14 -10.87 5.17
CA PHE A 81 -0.83 -9.50 4.77
C PHE A 81 0.01 -9.46 3.50
N GLY A 82 -0.38 -8.60 2.55
CA GLY A 82 0.34 -8.42 1.30
C GLY A 82 -0.48 -8.74 0.06
N VAL A 83 0.22 -8.99 -1.05
CA VAL A 83 -0.34 -9.34 -2.36
C VAL A 83 0.26 -10.64 -2.87
N ALA A 84 -0.39 -11.29 -3.85
CA ALA A 84 0.16 -12.47 -4.49
C ALA A 84 1.51 -12.15 -5.15
N ASP A 85 2.43 -13.13 -5.19
CA ASP A 85 3.71 -12.97 -5.88
C ASP A 85 3.52 -12.64 -7.36
N LEU A 86 4.19 -11.59 -7.78
CA LEU A 86 4.08 -10.99 -9.10
C LEU A 86 5.21 -11.42 -10.05
N SER A 87 6.26 -12.02 -9.52
CA SER A 87 7.46 -12.38 -10.28
C SER A 87 7.19 -13.50 -11.29
N GLY A 88 7.90 -13.46 -12.43
CA GLY A 88 7.98 -14.56 -13.39
C GLY A 88 6.74 -14.85 -14.24
N LYS A 89 5.69 -14.03 -14.19
CA LYS A 89 4.49 -14.23 -15.03
C LYS A 89 4.53 -13.32 -16.26
N ALA A 90 4.33 -13.90 -17.44
CA ALA A 90 4.21 -13.12 -18.67
C ALA A 90 3.11 -12.04 -18.54
N VAL A 91 3.44 -10.82 -18.92
CA VAL A 91 2.53 -9.66 -18.83
C VAL A 91 1.50 -9.76 -19.95
N SER A 92 0.41 -10.49 -19.74
CA SER A 92 -0.77 -10.47 -20.60
C SER A 92 -1.85 -9.55 -20.04
N HIS A 93 -2.70 -9.00 -20.89
CA HIS A 93 -3.82 -8.15 -20.46
C HIS A 93 -4.69 -8.81 -19.37
N ARG A 94 -4.96 -10.12 -19.50
CA ARG A 94 -5.71 -10.90 -18.51
C ARG A 94 -5.00 -10.95 -17.15
N VAL A 95 -3.67 -11.12 -17.15
CA VAL A 95 -2.85 -11.14 -15.93
C VAL A 95 -2.86 -9.76 -15.28
N VAL A 96 -2.74 -8.70 -16.05
CA VAL A 96 -2.79 -7.32 -15.55
C VAL A 96 -4.15 -7.01 -14.87
N LEU A 97 -5.27 -7.40 -15.47
CA LEU A 97 -6.59 -7.23 -14.90
C LEU A 97 -6.81 -8.07 -13.62
N ALA A 98 -6.29 -9.30 -13.59
CA ALA A 98 -6.33 -10.12 -12.37
C ALA A 98 -5.54 -9.43 -11.25
N ARG A 99 -4.39 -8.90 -11.57
CA ARG A 99 -3.51 -8.14 -10.69
C ARG A 99 -4.18 -6.91 -10.08
N ALA A 100 -4.85 -6.11 -10.89
CA ALA A 100 -5.60 -4.95 -10.41
C ALA A 100 -6.66 -5.36 -9.36
N ARG A 101 -7.31 -6.52 -9.55
CA ARG A 101 -8.28 -7.07 -8.59
C ARG A 101 -7.61 -7.53 -7.29
N ASP A 102 -6.47 -8.21 -7.39
CA ASP A 102 -5.71 -8.69 -6.23
C ASP A 102 -5.22 -7.51 -5.38
N VAL A 103 -4.62 -6.49 -6.02
CA VAL A 103 -4.22 -5.24 -5.36
C VAL A 103 -5.41 -4.56 -4.69
N ARG A 104 -6.55 -4.42 -5.40
CA ARG A 104 -7.75 -3.83 -4.82
C ARG A 104 -8.26 -4.62 -3.62
N GLY A 105 -8.25 -5.95 -3.70
CA GLY A 105 -8.62 -6.85 -2.60
C GLY A 105 -7.75 -6.64 -1.37
N ALA A 106 -6.43 -6.67 -1.55
CA ALA A 106 -5.47 -6.45 -0.48
C ALA A 106 -5.62 -5.08 0.19
N LEU A 107 -5.75 -4.00 -0.62
CA LEU A 107 -5.97 -2.65 -0.10
C LEU A 107 -7.28 -2.53 0.68
N ARG A 108 -8.35 -3.16 0.22
CA ARG A 108 -9.64 -3.18 0.91
C ARG A 108 -9.57 -3.87 2.27
N THR A 109 -8.77 -4.94 2.37
CA THR A 109 -8.61 -5.73 3.59
C THR A 109 -7.63 -5.09 4.57
N PHE A 110 -6.48 -4.63 4.08
CA PHE A 110 -5.36 -4.26 4.94
C PHE A 110 -5.16 -2.75 5.11
N GLU A 111 -5.86 -1.90 4.32
CA GLU A 111 -5.84 -0.45 4.50
C GLU A 111 -7.24 0.10 4.83
N PRO A 112 -7.70 -0.06 6.06
CA PRO A 112 -9.07 0.28 6.46
C PRO A 112 -9.39 1.78 6.42
N ARG A 113 -8.39 2.64 6.25
CA ARG A 113 -8.60 4.10 6.09
C ARG A 113 -9.09 4.47 4.70
N LEU A 114 -8.85 3.64 3.69
CA LEU A 114 -9.43 3.86 2.37
C LEU A 114 -10.93 3.56 2.38
N ASP A 115 -11.71 4.40 1.71
CA ASP A 115 -13.13 4.11 1.53
C ASP A 115 -13.29 3.02 0.45
N PRO A 116 -13.84 1.83 0.81
CA PRO A 116 -14.02 0.76 -0.16
C PRO A 116 -14.95 1.12 -1.33
N GLN A 117 -15.80 2.15 -1.18
CA GLN A 117 -16.75 2.57 -2.22
C GLN A 117 -16.07 3.43 -3.29
N THR A 118 -15.06 4.21 -2.91
CA THR A 118 -14.31 5.07 -3.84
C THR A 118 -13.03 4.40 -4.35
N LEU A 119 -12.60 3.26 -3.73
CA LEU A 119 -11.38 2.56 -4.09
C LEU A 119 -11.48 1.92 -5.48
N THR A 120 -10.71 2.43 -6.42
CA THR A 120 -10.47 1.83 -7.74
C THR A 120 -8.99 1.58 -7.97
N VAL A 121 -8.70 0.51 -8.73
CA VAL A 121 -7.34 0.18 -9.18
C VAL A 121 -7.42 -0.10 -10.67
N GLU A 122 -6.82 0.75 -11.46
CA GLU A 122 -6.90 0.71 -12.91
C GLU A 122 -5.52 0.52 -13.52
N PRO A 123 -5.34 -0.45 -14.43
CA PRO A 123 -4.10 -0.58 -15.16
C PRO A 123 -3.95 0.58 -16.14
N VAL A 124 -2.72 1.09 -16.28
CA VAL A 124 -2.39 2.06 -17.32
C VAL A 124 -2.10 1.30 -18.62
N GLU A 125 -2.80 1.65 -19.68
CA GLU A 125 -2.53 1.11 -21.01
C GLU A 125 -1.27 1.75 -21.59
N GLY A 126 -0.35 0.92 -22.07
CA GLY A 126 0.91 1.35 -22.68
C GLY A 126 2.12 0.83 -21.89
N VAL A 127 3.13 0.41 -22.65
CA VAL A 127 4.39 -0.07 -22.06
C VAL A 127 5.25 1.13 -21.74
N GLU A 128 5.13 1.71 -20.55
CA GLU A 128 6.07 2.73 -20.10
C GLU A 128 7.46 2.15 -19.76
N ARG A 129 7.53 0.83 -19.48
CA ARG A 129 8.77 0.04 -19.33
C ARG A 129 8.53 -1.38 -19.78
N GLU A 130 9.50 -1.95 -20.51
CA GLU A 130 9.56 -3.41 -20.73
C GLU A 130 9.58 -4.08 -19.35
N ASN A 131 8.69 -5.02 -19.09
CA ASN A 131 8.57 -5.80 -17.86
C ASN A 131 7.99 -5.10 -16.62
N ALA A 132 7.26 -3.99 -16.74
CA ALA A 132 6.56 -3.40 -15.61
C ALA A 132 5.07 -3.18 -15.93
N ALA A 133 4.21 -3.45 -14.95
CA ALA A 133 2.79 -3.09 -15.00
C ALA A 133 2.54 -1.88 -14.10
N THR A 134 1.98 -0.83 -14.69
CA THR A 134 1.63 0.39 -13.97
C THR A 134 0.14 0.39 -13.62
N PHE A 135 -0.20 0.73 -12.39
CA PHE A 135 -1.58 0.90 -11.93
C PHE A 135 -1.79 2.28 -11.34
N ILE A 136 -2.99 2.80 -11.51
CA ILE A 136 -3.45 3.99 -10.80
C ILE A 136 -4.46 3.56 -9.76
N ILE A 137 -4.21 3.94 -8.51
CA ILE A 137 -5.09 3.74 -7.38
C ILE A 137 -5.77 5.06 -7.09
N HIS A 138 -7.09 5.09 -7.14
CA HIS A 138 -7.90 6.22 -6.68
C HIS A 138 -8.69 5.78 -5.46
N ALA A 139 -8.71 6.61 -4.43
CA ALA A 139 -9.52 6.40 -3.24
C ALA A 139 -9.70 7.69 -2.45
N ASP A 140 -10.69 7.71 -1.57
CA ASP A 140 -10.81 8.70 -0.52
C ASP A 140 -10.32 8.10 0.80
N ILE A 141 -9.42 8.82 1.49
CA ILE A 141 -9.02 8.47 2.84
C ILE A 141 -10.09 8.96 3.80
N ARG A 142 -10.66 8.05 4.57
CA ARG A 142 -11.60 8.40 5.64
C ARG A 142 -10.86 9.09 6.78
N SER A 143 -11.23 10.31 7.08
CA SER A 143 -10.67 11.07 8.17
C SER A 143 -11.77 11.56 9.13
N ALA A 144 -11.37 12.00 10.32
CA ALA A 144 -12.30 12.56 11.30
C ALA A 144 -12.87 13.94 10.91
N VAL A 145 -12.31 14.57 9.87
CA VAL A 145 -12.68 15.93 9.42
C VAL A 145 -13.51 15.88 8.16
N HIS A 146 -12.95 15.32 7.10
CA HIS A 146 -13.60 15.15 5.80
C HIS A 146 -12.83 14.09 4.98
N PRO A 147 -13.44 13.49 3.96
CA PRO A 147 -12.72 12.59 3.05
C PRO A 147 -11.57 13.32 2.37
N VAL A 148 -10.39 12.68 2.31
CA VAL A 148 -9.20 13.24 1.66
C VAL A 148 -8.90 12.42 0.42
N PRO A 149 -9.11 12.97 -0.80
CA PRO A 149 -8.87 12.23 -2.03
C PRO A 149 -7.37 11.96 -2.22
N VAL A 150 -7.05 10.75 -2.68
CA VAL A 150 -5.72 10.37 -3.09
C VAL A 150 -5.72 9.72 -4.46
N ARG A 151 -4.67 9.98 -5.22
CA ARG A 151 -4.37 9.34 -6.49
C ARG A 151 -2.92 8.90 -6.46
N LEU A 152 -2.70 7.59 -6.49
CA LEU A 152 -1.37 7.01 -6.41
C LEU A 152 -1.06 6.25 -7.70
N LYS A 153 0.13 6.47 -8.24
CA LYS A 153 0.69 5.67 -9.34
C LYS A 153 1.60 4.61 -8.75
N THR A 154 1.40 3.36 -9.13
CA THR A 154 2.22 2.23 -8.68
C THR A 154 2.85 1.54 -9.88
N ASP A 155 4.16 1.39 -9.85
CA ASP A 155 4.91 0.63 -10.84
C ASP A 155 5.34 -0.69 -10.23
N ILE A 156 4.92 -1.82 -10.81
CA ILE A 156 5.24 -3.17 -10.36
C ILE A 156 6.18 -3.80 -11.38
N GLU A 157 7.42 -4.06 -10.99
CA GLU A 157 8.42 -4.68 -11.84
C GLU A 157 8.25 -6.20 -11.85
N ALA A 158 8.27 -6.80 -13.05
CA ALA A 158 8.13 -8.26 -13.21
C ALA A 158 9.37 -9.02 -12.76
N ASP A 159 10.54 -8.40 -12.81
CA ASP A 159 11.85 -9.06 -12.55
C ASP A 159 12.33 -8.90 -11.11
N GLY A 160 11.86 -7.92 -10.36
CA GLY A 160 12.38 -7.61 -9.03
C GLY A 160 11.35 -7.61 -7.91
N GLY A 161 10.06 -7.71 -8.26
CA GLY A 161 8.99 -7.70 -7.27
C GLY A 161 8.87 -6.40 -6.46
N SER A 162 9.72 -5.38 -6.72
CA SER A 162 9.63 -4.13 -5.99
C SER A 162 8.53 -3.22 -6.57
N VAL A 163 7.74 -2.63 -5.68
CA VAL A 163 6.66 -1.73 -6.04
C VAL A 163 6.98 -0.33 -5.53
N ALA A 164 7.11 0.61 -6.46
CA ALA A 164 7.21 2.03 -6.14
C ALA A 164 5.82 2.66 -6.14
N VAL A 165 5.46 3.34 -5.05
CA VAL A 165 4.18 4.06 -4.89
C VAL A 165 4.46 5.55 -4.89
N ARG A 166 3.89 6.27 -5.86
CA ARG A 166 4.08 7.72 -6.05
C ARG A 166 2.70 8.42 -6.10
N GLU A 167 2.68 9.68 -5.70
CA GLU A 167 1.51 10.55 -5.85
C GLU A 167 1.49 11.20 -7.22
#